data_995db3578e5b160f7badfc9faa481c32
#
_entry.id   995db3578e5b160f7badfc9faa481c32
#
_cell.length_a   1.000
_cell.length_b   1.000
_cell.length_c   1.000
_cell.angle_alpha   90.00
_cell.angle_beta   90.00
_cell.angle_gamma   90.00
#
_symmetry.space_group_name_H-M   'P 1'
#
loop_
_entity.id
_entity.type
_entity.pdbx_description
1 polymer ?
#
loop_
_entity_poly.entity_id
_entity_poly.type
_entity_poly.pdbx_seq_one_letter_code
_entity_poly.pdbx_strand_id
1 'polypeptide(L)'
;MMSQKYIYPSLFQEEEPQESVPGDKKEYDLTNLFERLAKSDFRSRFHLSKQDREYVMEKGLPTIRKHAEDFVAKRLAPAVIPNDGKQTPMRGHPVFLAQHATGCCCRGCFFKWHHISAGRALTKEEQEYAVAVLMAWIEKQKIGRAHV
;
A
#
# COMPACT_ATOMS: atom_id res chain seq x y z
N MET A 1 5.71 -23.25 -5.73
CA MET A 1 5.84 -22.81 -4.63
C MET A 1 5.92 -21.40 -4.36
N MET A 2 6.31 -20.63 -5.25
CA MET A 2 6.40 -19.28 -4.98
C MET A 2 5.14 -18.65 -4.73
N SER A 3 4.09 -19.07 -5.37
CA SER A 3 2.83 -18.40 -5.25
C SER A 3 2.26 -18.48 -3.88
N GLN A 4 2.76 -19.37 -3.06
CA GLN A 4 2.19 -19.45 -1.76
C GLN A 4 2.60 -18.34 -0.86
N LYS A 5 3.61 -17.55 -1.24
CA LYS A 5 3.97 -16.46 -0.46
C LYS A 5 2.92 -15.40 -0.47
N TYR A 6 2.12 -15.31 -1.52
CA TYR A 6 1.14 -14.26 -1.65
C TYR A 6 -0.19 -14.84 -1.29
N ILE A 7 -0.63 -14.51 -0.08
CA ILE A 7 -1.71 -15.18 0.56
C ILE A 7 -3.04 -15.03 -0.11
N TYR A 8 -3.24 -13.99 -0.88
CA TYR A 8 -4.56 -13.68 -1.35
C TYR A 8 -4.77 -13.69 -2.85
N PRO A 9 -4.12 -14.53 -3.61
CA PRO A 9 -4.39 -14.50 -5.04
C PRO A 9 -5.82 -14.84 -5.37
N SER A 10 -6.44 -15.65 -4.56
CA SER A 10 -7.79 -16.03 -4.86
C SER A 10 -8.80 -14.97 -4.50
N LEU A 11 -8.41 -13.96 -3.74
CA LEU A 11 -9.32 -12.90 -3.43
C LEU A 11 -9.51 -11.97 -4.59
N PHE A 12 -8.57 -11.97 -5.52
CA PHE A 12 -8.64 -11.07 -6.64
C PHE A 12 -8.97 -11.89 -7.85
N GLN A 13 -10.18 -11.75 -8.34
CA GLN A 13 -10.54 -12.51 -9.49
C GLN A 13 -9.64 -12.13 -10.58
N GLU A 14 -9.38 -13.01 -11.44
CA GLU A 14 -8.47 -12.75 -12.50
C GLU A 14 -9.14 -11.92 -13.55
N GLU A 15 -9.84 -10.88 -13.17
CA GLU A 15 -10.47 -10.08 -14.11
C GLU A 15 -9.51 -9.14 -14.72
N GLU A 16 -9.76 -8.76 -15.92
CA GLU A 16 -8.95 -7.80 -16.55
C GLU A 16 -9.09 -6.52 -15.85
N PRO A 17 -8.04 -5.81 -15.64
CA PRO A 17 -8.14 -4.53 -14.98
C PRO A 17 -8.92 -3.61 -15.86
N GLN A 18 -9.88 -2.93 -15.26
CA GLN A 18 -10.60 -1.96 -15.99
C GLN A 18 -9.73 -0.80 -16.20
N GLU A 19 -9.82 -0.16 -17.32
CA GLU A 19 -9.03 0.97 -17.56
C GLU A 19 -9.44 2.08 -16.71
N SER A 20 -8.53 2.64 -15.97
CA SER A 20 -8.86 3.73 -15.14
C SER A 20 -8.98 4.94 -16.02
N VAL A 21 -9.75 5.87 -15.62
CA VAL A 21 -9.94 7.08 -16.34
C VAL A 21 -8.73 7.94 -16.15
N PRO A 22 -8.01 8.22 -17.17
CA PRO A 22 -6.79 8.96 -16.98
C PRO A 22 -7.09 10.30 -16.50
N GLY A 23 -7.17 11.06 -16.19
CA GLY A 23 -7.38 12.35 -15.73
C GLY A 23 -7.86 12.43 -14.32
N ASP A 24 -8.32 11.33 -13.80
CA ASP A 24 -8.79 11.35 -12.44
C ASP A 24 -7.74 11.16 -11.42
N LYS A 25 -6.52 10.89 -11.80
CA LYS A 25 -5.49 10.68 -10.83
C LYS A 25 -5.04 11.99 -10.31
N LYS A 26 -5.07 12.14 -9.01
CA LYS A 26 -4.49 13.28 -8.38
C LYS A 26 -3.04 13.01 -8.13
N GLU A 27 -2.24 14.04 -8.25
CA GLU A 27 -0.86 13.92 -7.89
C GLU A 27 -0.65 14.52 -6.55
N TYR A 28 0.09 13.87 -5.70
CA TYR A 28 0.38 14.34 -4.36
C TYR A 28 1.86 14.57 -4.22
N ASP A 29 2.21 15.65 -3.54
CA ASP A 29 3.61 15.90 -3.25
C ASP A 29 3.94 15.14 -1.97
N LEU A 30 4.57 14.02 -2.10
CA LEU A 30 4.87 13.16 -0.98
C LEU A 30 6.31 13.28 -0.51
N THR A 31 7.02 14.31 -0.95
CA THR A 31 8.42 14.46 -0.63
C THR A 31 8.65 14.54 0.87
N ASN A 32 7.88 15.38 1.55
CA ASN A 32 8.06 15.55 2.98
C ASN A 32 7.74 14.26 3.72
N LEU A 33 6.70 13.56 3.28
CA LEU A 33 6.33 12.31 3.91
C LEU A 33 7.47 11.30 3.81
N PHE A 34 8.03 11.14 2.63
CA PHE A 34 9.09 10.16 2.47
C PHE A 34 10.35 10.55 3.21
N GLU A 35 10.62 11.85 3.37
CA GLU A 35 11.74 12.28 4.17
C GLU A 35 11.52 11.90 5.64
N ARG A 36 10.31 12.10 6.14
CA ARG A 36 10.02 11.73 7.52
C ARG A 36 10.08 10.23 7.74
N LEU A 37 9.58 9.47 6.76
CA LEU A 37 9.62 8.02 6.89
C LEU A 37 11.06 7.51 6.87
N ALA A 38 11.92 8.14 6.10
CA ALA A 38 13.30 7.72 6.03
C ALA A 38 14.02 7.89 7.35
N LYS A 39 13.55 8.81 8.19
CA LYS A 39 14.16 9.03 9.48
C LYS A 39 13.63 8.13 10.57
N SER A 40 12.60 7.34 10.27
CA SER A 40 12.03 6.43 11.24
C SER A 40 12.76 5.10 11.15
N ASP A 41 13.34 4.64 12.26
CA ASP A 41 14.01 3.36 12.25
C ASP A 41 13.10 2.24 11.86
N PHE A 42 11.89 2.26 12.37
CA PHE A 42 10.95 1.18 12.06
C PHE A 42 10.49 1.23 10.62
N ARG A 43 10.07 2.41 10.17
CA ARG A 43 9.49 2.49 8.82
C ARG A 43 10.54 2.30 7.74
N SER A 44 11.74 2.78 7.98
CA SER A 44 12.77 2.71 6.96
C SER A 44 13.34 1.31 6.76
N ARG A 45 12.99 0.37 7.64
CA ARG A 45 13.48 -0.99 7.49
C ARG A 45 12.79 -1.78 6.42
N PHE A 46 11.60 -1.37 6.01
CA PHE A 46 10.83 -2.20 5.08
C PHE A 46 11.34 -2.07 3.66
N HIS A 47 11.51 -3.18 3.01
CA HIS A 47 11.96 -3.24 1.64
C HIS A 47 11.28 -4.40 0.94
N LEU A 48 11.09 -4.28 -0.35
CA LEU A 48 10.57 -5.40 -1.11
C LEU A 48 11.67 -6.43 -1.29
N SER A 49 11.34 -7.68 -1.04
CA SER A 49 12.29 -8.76 -1.30
C SER A 49 12.37 -8.96 -2.81
N LYS A 50 13.30 -9.82 -3.23
CA LYS A 50 13.41 -10.14 -4.64
C LYS A 50 12.12 -10.73 -5.15
N GLN A 51 11.51 -11.63 -4.37
CA GLN A 51 10.26 -12.24 -4.78
C GLN A 51 9.14 -11.23 -4.85
N ASP A 52 9.09 -10.28 -3.94
CA ASP A 52 8.07 -9.24 -3.99
C ASP A 52 8.23 -8.39 -5.23
N ARG A 53 9.46 -8.06 -5.58
CA ARG A 53 9.68 -7.26 -6.78
C ARG A 53 9.30 -8.03 -8.03
N GLU A 54 9.61 -9.33 -8.04
CA GLU A 54 9.22 -10.15 -9.18
C GLU A 54 7.71 -10.22 -9.32
N TYR A 55 7.02 -10.31 -8.19
CA TYR A 55 5.57 -10.35 -8.22
C TYR A 55 5.01 -9.05 -8.79
N VAL A 56 5.57 -7.91 -8.36
CA VAL A 56 5.13 -6.63 -8.88
C VAL A 56 5.36 -6.56 -10.39
N MET A 57 6.51 -7.04 -10.84
CA MET A 57 6.81 -6.98 -12.25
C MET A 57 5.95 -7.92 -13.05
N GLU A 58 5.68 -9.08 -12.51
CA GLU A 58 4.87 -10.04 -13.20
C GLU A 58 3.42 -9.58 -13.33
N LYS A 59 2.85 -9.05 -12.26
CA LYS A 59 1.46 -8.61 -12.28
C LYS A 59 1.28 -7.25 -12.92
N GLY A 60 2.28 -6.40 -12.82
CA GLY A 60 2.19 -5.06 -13.37
C GLY A 60 1.61 -4.07 -12.38
N LEU A 61 2.04 -2.84 -12.47
CA LEU A 61 1.60 -1.82 -11.53
C LEU A 61 0.09 -1.60 -11.54
N PRO A 62 -0.61 -1.65 -12.68
CA PRO A 62 -2.06 -1.45 -12.61
C PRO A 62 -2.77 -2.52 -11.78
N THR A 63 -2.30 -3.76 -11.86
CA THR A 63 -2.90 -4.83 -11.07
C THR A 63 -2.56 -4.65 -9.59
N ILE A 64 -1.32 -4.30 -9.30
CA ILE A 64 -0.93 -4.07 -7.91
C ILE A 64 -1.75 -2.92 -7.33
N ARG A 65 -2.02 -1.89 -8.12
CA ARG A 65 -2.83 -0.79 -7.67
C ARG A 65 -4.25 -1.25 -7.30
N LYS A 66 -4.82 -2.15 -8.09
CA LYS A 66 -6.14 -2.66 -7.75
C LYS A 66 -6.11 -3.43 -6.44
N HIS A 67 -5.04 -4.17 -6.20
CA HIS A 67 -4.89 -4.86 -4.92
C HIS A 67 -4.82 -3.84 -3.78
N ALA A 68 -4.07 -2.76 -3.99
CA ALA A 68 -3.96 -1.73 -2.97
C ALA A 68 -5.30 -1.09 -2.70
N GLU A 69 -6.07 -0.81 -3.75
CA GLU A 69 -7.38 -0.22 -3.59
C GLU A 69 -8.28 -1.14 -2.77
N ASP A 70 -8.21 -2.42 -3.03
CA ASP A 70 -9.04 -3.37 -2.33
C ASP A 70 -8.65 -3.48 -0.85
N PHE A 71 -7.36 -3.56 -0.57
CA PHE A 71 -6.90 -3.64 0.81
C PHE A 71 -7.25 -2.37 1.57
N VAL A 72 -7.10 -1.21 0.95
CA VAL A 72 -7.43 0.03 1.62
C VAL A 72 -8.93 0.09 1.91
N ALA A 73 -9.74 -0.28 0.94
CA ALA A 73 -11.18 -0.20 1.12
C ALA A 73 -11.67 -1.14 2.20
N LYS A 74 -11.08 -2.32 2.29
CA LYS A 74 -11.58 -3.33 3.20
C LYS A 74 -10.94 -3.30 4.56
N ARG A 75 -9.69 -2.88 4.64
CA ARG A 75 -8.97 -3.01 5.90
C ARG A 75 -8.54 -1.70 6.53
N LEU A 76 -8.62 -0.60 5.80
CA LEU A 76 -8.22 0.67 6.36
C LEU A 76 -9.38 1.65 6.43
N ALA A 77 -10.24 1.63 5.42
CA ALA A 77 -11.28 2.62 5.29
C ALA A 77 -12.45 2.54 6.28
N PRO A 78 -12.85 1.35 6.76
CA PRO A 78 -14.04 1.31 7.59
C PRO A 78 -13.89 2.09 8.89
N ALA A 79 -14.99 2.62 9.39
CA ALA A 79 -14.96 3.38 10.63
C ALA A 79 -14.59 2.51 11.82
N VAL A 80 -14.97 1.25 11.79
CA VAL A 80 -14.69 0.32 12.86
C VAL A 80 -13.96 -0.86 12.28
N ILE A 81 -12.79 -1.13 12.81
CA ILE A 81 -11.98 -2.24 12.33
C ILE A 81 -11.71 -3.13 13.51
N PRO A 82 -12.20 -4.37 13.48
CA PRO A 82 -12.12 -5.25 14.65
C PRO A 82 -10.70 -5.47 15.17
N ASN A 83 -9.75 -5.55 14.31
CA ASN A 83 -8.39 -5.80 14.74
C ASN A 83 -7.49 -4.61 14.48
N ASP A 84 -8.00 -3.40 14.75
CA ASP A 84 -7.23 -2.22 14.40
C ASP A 84 -5.88 -2.26 15.10
N GLY A 85 -4.84 -2.11 14.32
CA GLY A 85 -3.48 -2.24 14.80
C GLY A 85 -2.84 -3.53 14.36
N LYS A 86 -3.64 -4.53 13.97
CA LYS A 86 -3.10 -5.82 13.56
C LYS A 86 -3.74 -6.33 12.28
N GLN A 87 -4.44 -5.49 11.58
CA GLN A 87 -5.19 -5.96 10.42
C GLN A 87 -4.30 -6.22 9.21
N THR A 88 -3.11 -5.63 9.17
CA THR A 88 -2.24 -5.76 8.01
C THR A 88 -1.12 -6.75 8.31
N PRO A 89 -1.04 -7.85 7.56
CA PRO A 89 0.05 -8.80 7.77
C PRO A 89 1.40 -8.16 7.51
N MET A 90 2.44 -8.71 8.14
CA MET A 90 3.77 -8.16 7.99
C MET A 90 4.42 -8.58 6.68
N ARG A 91 3.88 -9.57 6.01
CA ARG A 91 4.42 -10.01 4.73
C ARG A 91 3.36 -10.81 4.02
N GLY A 92 3.63 -11.22 2.82
CA GLY A 92 2.69 -12.01 2.02
C GLY A 92 2.18 -11.28 0.81
N HIS A 93 2.45 -9.98 0.72
CA HIS A 93 2.06 -9.21 -0.45
C HIS A 93 2.86 -7.91 -0.43
N PRO A 94 3.32 -7.43 -1.58
CA PRO A 94 4.08 -6.17 -1.59
C PRO A 94 3.31 -4.99 -1.01
N VAL A 95 1.99 -4.97 -1.17
CA VAL A 95 1.19 -3.88 -0.62
C VAL A 95 1.22 -3.91 0.90
N PHE A 96 1.27 -5.09 1.52
CA PHE A 96 1.35 -5.16 2.97
C PHE A 96 2.64 -4.50 3.46
N LEU A 97 3.75 -4.74 2.78
CA LEU A 97 4.99 -4.10 3.14
C LEU A 97 4.91 -2.60 2.95
N ALA A 98 4.28 -2.17 1.86
CA ALA A 98 4.10 -0.76 1.62
C ALA A 98 3.26 -0.11 2.71
N GLN A 99 2.23 -0.80 3.19
CA GLN A 99 1.39 -0.26 4.23
C GLN A 99 2.17 -0.04 5.51
N HIS A 100 3.00 -1.00 5.89
CA HIS A 100 3.81 -0.83 7.09
C HIS A 100 4.89 0.23 6.89
N ALA A 101 5.48 0.27 5.73
CA ALA A 101 6.55 1.22 5.47
C ALA A 101 6.07 2.66 5.46
N THR A 102 4.81 2.88 5.11
CA THR A 102 4.32 4.25 4.93
C THR A 102 3.31 4.68 5.98
N GLY A 103 3.07 3.84 6.98
CA GLY A 103 2.14 4.22 8.04
C GLY A 103 0.69 4.10 7.66
N CYS A 104 0.38 3.23 6.69
CA CYS A 104 -0.99 2.96 6.26
C CYS A 104 -1.45 1.59 6.72
N CYS A 105 -0.83 1.04 7.74
CA CYS A 105 -1.12 -0.32 8.17
C CYS A 105 -2.30 -0.41 9.13
N CYS A 106 -2.64 0.67 9.78
CA CYS A 106 -3.80 0.72 10.65
C CYS A 106 -4.21 2.17 10.80
N ARG A 107 -5.38 2.41 11.39
CA ARG A 107 -5.88 3.76 11.48
C ARG A 107 -5.09 4.62 12.48
N GLY A 108 -4.52 3.98 13.51
CA GLY A 108 -3.67 4.71 14.42
C GLY A 108 -2.42 5.24 13.77
N CYS A 109 -1.77 4.38 12.98
CA CYS A 109 -0.59 4.79 12.25
C CYS A 109 -0.94 5.81 11.17
N PHE A 110 -2.08 5.60 10.54
CA PHE A 110 -2.53 6.51 9.49
C PHE A 110 -2.75 7.91 10.06
N PHE A 111 -3.32 7.99 11.24
CA PHE A 111 -3.49 9.26 11.89
C PHE A 111 -2.14 9.89 12.23
N LYS A 112 -1.24 9.08 12.78
CA LYS A 112 0.04 9.60 13.19
C LYS A 112 0.86 10.13 12.02
N TRP A 113 0.87 9.40 10.92
CA TRP A 113 1.72 9.77 9.80
C TRP A 113 1.04 10.68 8.79
N HIS A 114 -0.25 10.60 8.66
CA HIS A 114 -0.97 11.32 7.61
C HIS A 114 -2.02 12.29 8.15
N HIS A 115 -2.21 12.30 9.47
CA HIS A 115 -3.11 13.23 10.14
C HIS A 115 -4.57 13.07 9.70
N ILE A 116 -4.96 11.85 9.39
CA ILE A 116 -6.33 11.54 9.01
C ILE A 116 -6.96 10.75 10.14
N SER A 117 -8.02 11.29 10.73
CA SER A 117 -8.59 10.77 11.95
C SER A 117 -9.17 9.38 11.83
N ALA A 118 -9.04 8.61 12.90
CA ALA A 118 -9.71 7.33 13.00
C ALA A 118 -11.13 7.55 13.50
N GLY A 119 -11.90 6.51 13.52
CA GLY A 119 -13.24 6.56 14.09
C GLY A 119 -14.33 6.92 13.11
N ARG A 120 -13.99 7.11 11.88
CA ARG A 120 -14.96 7.33 10.82
C ARG A 120 -14.45 6.67 9.56
N ALA A 121 -15.35 6.41 8.63
CA ALA A 121 -14.93 5.81 7.38
C ALA A 121 -14.10 6.81 6.60
N LEU A 122 -13.11 6.33 5.87
CA LEU A 122 -12.33 7.19 5.00
C LEU A 122 -13.17 7.59 3.80
N THR A 123 -13.04 8.83 3.38
CA THR A 123 -13.70 9.27 2.17
C THR A 123 -13.02 8.63 0.98
N LYS A 124 -13.67 8.71 -0.16
CA LYS A 124 -13.08 8.19 -1.37
C LYS A 124 -11.75 8.88 -1.67
N GLU A 125 -11.70 10.18 -1.45
CA GLU A 125 -10.49 10.92 -1.67
C GLU A 125 -9.37 10.49 -0.75
N GLU A 126 -9.71 10.21 0.50
CA GLU A 126 -8.70 9.75 1.45
C GLU A 126 -8.20 8.36 1.09
N GLN A 127 -9.09 7.52 0.58
CA GLN A 127 -8.66 6.21 0.11
C GLN A 127 -7.73 6.34 -1.08
N GLU A 128 -8.03 7.24 -1.98
CA GLU A 128 -7.16 7.46 -3.14
C GLU A 128 -5.81 7.98 -2.72
N TYR A 129 -5.79 8.84 -1.71
CA TYR A 129 -4.52 9.32 -1.18
C TYR A 129 -3.70 8.16 -0.62
N ALA A 130 -4.33 7.29 0.16
CA ALA A 130 -3.61 6.15 0.72
C ALA A 130 -3.04 5.27 -0.37
N VAL A 131 -3.81 5.01 -1.42
CA VAL A 131 -3.34 4.19 -2.52
C VAL A 131 -2.17 4.87 -3.22
N ALA A 132 -2.24 6.19 -3.39
CA ALA A 132 -1.15 6.92 -4.03
C ALA A 132 0.14 6.80 -3.22
N VAL A 133 0.04 6.85 -1.91
CA VAL A 133 1.21 6.69 -1.05
C VAL A 133 1.80 5.30 -1.21
N LEU A 134 0.94 4.28 -1.21
CA LEU A 134 1.41 2.91 -1.33
C LEU A 134 2.10 2.67 -2.66
N MET A 135 1.49 3.16 -3.72
CA MET A 135 2.06 2.94 -5.05
C MET A 135 3.36 3.72 -5.23
N ALA A 136 3.44 4.92 -4.64
CA ALA A 136 4.68 5.68 -4.73
C ALA A 136 5.83 4.94 -4.04
N TRP A 137 5.54 4.33 -2.89
CA TRP A 137 6.57 3.58 -2.18
C TRP A 137 7.00 2.36 -3.00
N ILE A 138 6.04 1.65 -3.57
CA ILE A 138 6.37 0.46 -4.36
C ILE A 138 7.21 0.84 -5.57
N GLU A 139 6.87 1.95 -6.21
CA GLU A 139 7.66 2.38 -7.35
C GLU A 139 9.07 2.76 -6.96
N LYS A 140 9.22 3.40 -5.81
CA LYS A 140 10.56 3.74 -5.35
C LYS A 140 11.37 2.50 -5.06
N GLN A 141 10.74 1.48 -4.50
CA GLN A 141 11.45 0.25 -4.21
C GLN A 141 11.90 -0.44 -5.48
N LYS A 142 11.06 -0.37 -6.50
CA LYS A 142 11.40 -0.99 -7.75
C LYS A 142 12.61 -0.33 -8.39
N ILE A 143 12.63 1.01 -8.38
CA ILE A 143 13.70 1.73 -9.01
C ILE A 143 14.92 1.82 -8.14
N GLY A 144 14.74 2.10 -6.89
CA GLY A 144 15.86 2.32 -5.98
C GLY A 144 16.74 1.12 -5.82
N ARG A 145 16.15 -0.06 -5.82
CA ARG A 145 16.97 -1.25 -5.62
C ARG A 145 17.86 -1.53 -6.80
N ALA A 146 17.55 -0.97 -7.91
CA ALA A 146 18.37 -1.21 -9.07
C ALA A 146 19.75 -0.56 -8.93
N HIS A 147 19.87 0.35 -8.01
CA HIS A 147 21.13 1.04 -7.82
C HIS A 147 21.96 0.47 -6.70
N VAL A 148 21.54 -0.56 -6.10
CA VAL A 148 22.27 -1.09 -4.95
C VAL A 148 23.15 -2.24 -5.30
#